data_e5846c30b8f56bc8b215cd2f60aed42c
#
_entry.id   e5846c30b8f56bc8b215cd2f60aed42c
#
_cell.length_a   1.000
_cell.length_b   1.000
_cell.length_c   1.000
_cell.angle_alpha   90.00
_cell.angle_beta   90.00
_cell.angle_gamma   90.00
#
_symmetry.space_group_name_H-M   'P 1'
#
loop_
_entity.id
_entity.type
_entity.pdbx_description
1 polymer ?
#
loop_
_entity_poly.entity_id
_entity_poly.type
_entity_poly.pdbx_seq_one_letter_code
_entity_poly.pdbx_strand_id
1 'polypeptide(L)'
;MDVCNDPGFHTLLTGSFRRAVGRSLVPESGGDAAWLHAEAPFAVLAHDGAEDPRFIYANLTALRIFGYEKDELIGLPSRFSAEAPERAERQRLLDAVTRDGFVANYAGIRIRKDGTRFPIRDAIVWQLVDETGLLHGQAATFSV
;
A
#
# COMPACT_ATOMS: atom_id res chain seq x y z
N MET A 1 -12.87 3.25 11.34
CA MET A 1 -13.68 3.11 10.13
C MET A 1 -13.06 2.05 9.23
N ASP A 2 -13.86 1.11 8.77
CA ASP A 2 -13.37 0.03 7.91
C ASP A 2 -13.51 0.44 6.45
N VAL A 3 -12.41 0.56 5.74
CA VAL A 3 -12.41 0.94 4.31
C VAL A 3 -12.23 -0.25 3.38
N CYS A 4 -12.15 -1.47 3.91
CA CYS A 4 -11.86 -2.67 3.10
C CYS A 4 -12.88 -2.94 2.00
N ASN A 5 -14.15 -2.63 2.25
CA ASN A 5 -15.22 -2.80 1.28
C ASN A 5 -15.86 -1.46 0.89
N ASP A 6 -15.19 -0.36 1.16
CA ASP A 6 -15.70 0.96 0.83
C ASP A 6 -15.47 1.27 -0.67
N PRO A 7 -16.54 1.46 -1.46
CA PRO A 7 -16.39 1.79 -2.88
C PRO A 7 -15.64 3.11 -3.13
N GLY A 8 -15.81 4.09 -2.25
CA GLY A 8 -15.12 5.37 -2.36
C GLY A 8 -13.61 5.23 -2.20
N PHE A 9 -13.17 4.45 -1.21
CA PHE A 9 -11.75 4.19 -1.02
C PHE A 9 -11.19 3.35 -2.16
N HIS A 10 -11.94 2.36 -2.64
CA HIS A 10 -11.55 1.56 -3.81
C HIS A 10 -11.34 2.45 -5.05
N THR A 11 -12.23 3.41 -5.27
CA THR A 11 -12.09 4.38 -6.36
C THR A 11 -10.83 5.22 -6.20
N LEU A 12 -10.50 5.63 -4.98
CA LEU A 12 -9.27 6.37 -4.70
C LEU A 12 -8.04 5.51 -5.01
N LEU A 13 -8.00 4.25 -4.55
CA LEU A 13 -6.88 3.34 -4.82
C LEU A 13 -6.68 3.13 -6.33
N THR A 14 -7.73 2.73 -7.01
CA THR A 14 -7.64 2.33 -8.43
C THR A 14 -7.48 3.53 -9.35
N GLY A 15 -8.19 4.62 -9.07
CA GLY A 15 -8.12 5.84 -9.85
C GLY A 15 -6.78 6.54 -9.75
N SER A 16 -6.24 6.65 -8.53
CA SER A 16 -4.92 7.24 -8.33
C SER A 16 -3.81 6.41 -8.95
N PHE A 17 -3.91 5.08 -8.87
CA PHE A 17 -2.97 4.18 -9.54
C PHE A 17 -2.99 4.37 -11.04
N ARG A 18 -4.18 4.40 -11.65
CA ARG A 18 -4.32 4.56 -13.10
C ARG A 18 -3.75 5.90 -13.57
N ARG A 19 -4.00 6.97 -12.85
CA ARG A 19 -3.48 8.29 -13.21
C ARG A 19 -1.95 8.37 -13.09
N ALA A 20 -1.39 7.77 -12.04
CA ALA A 20 0.05 7.82 -11.79
C ALA A 20 0.83 6.85 -12.67
N VAL A 21 0.37 5.62 -12.80
CA VAL A 21 1.13 4.52 -13.41
C VAL A 21 0.74 4.29 -14.88
N GLY A 22 -0.47 4.66 -15.26
CA GLY A 22 -0.94 4.57 -16.65
C GLY A 22 -1.57 3.23 -17.01
N ARG A 23 -1.86 2.38 -16.04
CA ARG A 23 -2.58 1.11 -16.26
C ARG A 23 -3.51 0.82 -15.09
N SER A 24 -4.32 -0.22 -15.23
CA SER A 24 -5.28 -0.61 -14.20
C SER A 24 -4.63 -1.46 -13.11
N LEU A 25 -4.94 -1.17 -11.85
CA LEU A 25 -4.51 -1.99 -10.70
C LEU A 25 -5.28 -3.31 -10.63
N VAL A 26 -6.54 -3.31 -11.03
CA VAL A 26 -7.46 -4.44 -10.91
C VAL A 26 -7.97 -4.85 -12.28
N PRO A 27 -8.51 -6.10 -12.43
CA PRO A 27 -9.17 -6.49 -13.67
C PRO A 27 -10.32 -5.55 -14.01
N GLU A 28 -10.51 -5.25 -15.29
CA GLU A 28 -11.60 -4.37 -15.74
C GLU A 28 -12.97 -4.95 -15.42
N SER A 29 -13.08 -6.28 -15.38
CA SER A 29 -14.31 -6.98 -15.03
C SER A 29 -14.11 -7.72 -13.72
N GLY A 30 -14.96 -7.45 -12.75
CA GLY A 30 -14.95 -8.12 -11.44
C GLY A 30 -13.94 -7.59 -10.43
N GLY A 31 -13.16 -6.56 -10.78
CA GLY A 31 -12.17 -5.98 -9.87
C GLY A 31 -12.73 -4.94 -8.92
N ASP A 32 -13.78 -5.28 -8.18
CA ASP A 32 -14.41 -4.37 -7.21
C ASP A 32 -13.69 -4.37 -5.86
N ALA A 33 -14.21 -3.60 -4.90
CA ALA A 33 -13.62 -3.46 -3.57
C ALA A 33 -13.52 -4.80 -2.84
N ALA A 34 -14.55 -5.62 -2.94
CA ALA A 34 -14.57 -6.94 -2.30
C ALA A 34 -13.53 -7.88 -2.91
N TRP A 35 -13.39 -7.86 -4.23
CA TRP A 35 -12.38 -8.66 -4.92
C TRP A 35 -10.97 -8.25 -4.51
N LEU A 36 -10.69 -6.95 -4.53
CA LEU A 36 -9.36 -6.44 -4.19
C LEU A 36 -8.98 -6.81 -2.77
N HIS A 37 -9.92 -6.70 -1.85
CA HIS A 37 -9.68 -7.03 -0.45
C HIS A 37 -9.47 -8.54 -0.24
N ALA A 38 -10.40 -9.37 -0.71
CA ALA A 38 -10.48 -10.77 -0.32
C ALA A 38 -9.84 -11.75 -1.30
N GLU A 39 -9.72 -11.41 -2.57
CA GLU A 39 -9.36 -12.36 -3.61
C GLU A 39 -8.11 -12.02 -4.42
N ALA A 40 -7.67 -10.75 -4.43
CA ALA A 40 -6.49 -10.35 -5.19
C ALA A 40 -5.26 -11.15 -4.73
N PRO A 41 -4.50 -11.74 -5.66
CA PRO A 41 -3.32 -12.54 -5.30
C PRO A 41 -2.09 -11.70 -4.94
N PHE A 42 -2.14 -10.42 -5.16
CA PHE A 42 -1.07 -9.48 -4.83
C PHE A 42 -1.44 -8.66 -3.58
N ALA A 43 -0.43 -8.17 -2.88
CA ALA A 43 -0.63 -7.34 -1.71
C ALA A 43 -0.91 -5.89 -2.09
N VAL A 44 -1.81 -5.25 -1.35
CA VAL A 44 -2.05 -3.81 -1.43
C VAL A 44 -2.15 -3.27 -0.01
N LEU A 45 -1.37 -2.22 0.27
CA LEU A 45 -1.40 -1.50 1.56
C LEU A 45 -1.46 -0.01 1.27
N ALA A 46 -1.97 0.74 2.23
CA ALA A 46 -1.96 2.20 2.16
C ALA A 46 -1.75 2.78 3.55
N HIS A 47 -1.05 3.91 3.61
CA HIS A 47 -0.93 4.70 4.83
C HIS A 47 -1.41 6.13 4.58
N ASP A 48 -1.74 6.85 5.67
CA ASP A 48 -2.20 8.23 5.59
C ASP A 48 -1.05 9.20 5.28
N GLY A 49 -1.38 10.48 5.17
CA GLY A 49 -0.41 11.53 4.89
C GLY A 49 0.14 12.24 6.13
N ALA A 50 0.04 11.63 7.31
CA ALA A 50 0.56 12.21 8.53
C ALA A 50 2.09 12.22 8.52
N GLU A 51 2.70 13.01 9.39
CA GLU A 51 4.17 13.08 9.53
C GLU A 51 4.75 11.72 9.92
N ASP A 52 4.07 10.99 10.82
CA ASP A 52 4.36 9.59 11.13
C ASP A 52 3.20 8.75 10.58
N PRO A 53 3.27 8.33 9.31
CA PRO A 53 2.12 7.71 8.64
C PRO A 53 1.69 6.42 9.31
N ARG A 54 0.37 6.21 9.36
CA ARG A 54 -0.23 4.99 9.89
C ARG A 54 -0.97 4.25 8.79
N PHE A 55 -0.98 2.93 8.86
CA PHE A 55 -1.73 2.12 7.90
C PHE A 55 -3.22 2.40 8.02
N ILE A 56 -3.86 2.62 6.88
CA ILE A 56 -5.31 2.84 6.77
C ILE A 56 -6.00 1.75 5.95
N TYR A 57 -5.22 0.96 5.20
CA TYR A 57 -5.76 -0.11 4.38
C TYR A 57 -4.72 -1.22 4.21
N ALA A 58 -5.20 -2.47 4.21
CA ALA A 58 -4.44 -3.64 3.78
C ALA A 58 -5.44 -4.68 3.28
N ASN A 59 -5.17 -5.24 2.09
CA ASN A 59 -6.00 -6.34 1.63
C ASN A 59 -5.60 -7.64 2.33
N LEU A 60 -6.37 -8.68 2.14
CA LEU A 60 -6.17 -9.94 2.86
C LEU A 60 -4.81 -10.57 2.55
N THR A 61 -4.35 -10.47 1.31
CA THR A 61 -3.03 -10.96 0.91
C THR A 61 -1.92 -10.23 1.69
N ALA A 62 -2.01 -8.91 1.82
CA ALA A 62 -1.06 -8.13 2.61
C ALA A 62 -1.07 -8.53 4.09
N LEU A 63 -2.24 -8.70 4.67
CA LEU A 63 -2.38 -9.13 6.07
C LEU A 63 -1.71 -10.48 6.30
N ARG A 64 -1.92 -11.44 5.40
CA ARG A 64 -1.31 -12.76 5.48
C ARG A 64 0.20 -12.71 5.38
N ILE A 65 0.72 -11.92 4.45
CA ILE A 65 2.16 -11.79 4.24
C ILE A 65 2.84 -11.20 5.47
N PHE A 66 2.28 -10.12 6.03
CA PHE A 66 2.86 -9.47 7.21
C PHE A 66 2.55 -10.20 8.52
N GLY A 67 1.56 -11.08 8.53
CA GLY A 67 1.22 -11.86 9.71
C GLY A 67 0.40 -11.10 10.75
N TYR A 68 -0.36 -10.09 10.33
CA TYR A 68 -1.21 -9.30 11.21
C TYR A 68 -2.67 -9.62 10.98
N GLU A 69 -3.46 -9.49 12.05
CA GLU A 69 -4.90 -9.31 11.91
C GLU A 69 -5.20 -7.86 11.49
N LYS A 70 -6.32 -7.63 10.85
CA LYS A 70 -6.68 -6.29 10.38
C LYS A 70 -6.64 -5.25 11.50
N ASP A 71 -7.21 -5.58 12.66
CA ASP A 71 -7.28 -4.65 13.78
C ASP A 71 -5.91 -4.33 14.39
N GLU A 72 -4.92 -5.19 14.16
CA GLU A 72 -3.55 -4.96 14.60
C GLU A 72 -2.79 -4.06 13.63
N LEU A 73 -3.02 -4.21 12.33
CA LEU A 73 -2.27 -3.47 11.31
C LEU A 73 -2.83 -2.06 11.09
N ILE A 74 -4.15 -1.94 10.99
CA ILE A 74 -4.78 -0.63 10.78
C ILE A 74 -4.52 0.26 11.99
N GLY A 75 -3.93 1.43 11.75
CA GLY A 75 -3.51 2.34 12.80
C GLY A 75 -2.08 2.17 13.29
N LEU A 76 -1.41 1.08 12.88
CA LEU A 76 0.00 0.88 13.19
C LEU A 76 0.86 1.87 12.39
N PRO A 77 1.84 2.53 13.01
CA PRO A 77 2.77 3.34 12.24
C PRO A 77 3.47 2.50 11.16
N SER A 78 3.43 2.96 9.93
CA SER A 78 3.90 2.16 8.79
C SER A 78 5.39 1.87 8.83
N ARG A 79 6.18 2.67 9.59
CA ARG A 79 7.61 2.43 9.78
C ARG A 79 7.91 1.08 10.43
N PHE A 80 6.97 0.51 11.18
CA PHE A 80 7.16 -0.80 11.80
C PHE A 80 7.13 -1.96 10.81
N SER A 81 6.81 -1.72 9.54
CA SER A 81 6.92 -2.74 8.50
C SER A 81 8.36 -2.99 8.04
N ALA A 82 9.32 -2.17 8.49
CA ALA A 82 10.74 -2.33 8.17
C ALA A 82 11.58 -2.25 9.44
N GLU A 83 12.67 -3.03 9.50
CA GLU A 83 13.63 -2.95 10.59
C GLU A 83 14.39 -1.62 10.55
N ALA A 84 14.96 -1.21 11.68
CA ALA A 84 15.66 0.07 11.80
C ALA A 84 16.70 0.32 10.70
N PRO A 85 17.56 -0.65 10.31
CA PRO A 85 18.51 -0.42 9.21
C PRO A 85 17.83 -0.14 7.86
N GLU A 86 16.63 -0.68 7.65
CA GLU A 86 15.90 -0.53 6.39
C GLU A 86 15.01 0.71 6.36
N ARG A 87 14.83 1.39 7.50
CA ARG A 87 13.92 2.54 7.59
C ARG A 87 14.44 3.75 6.83
N ALA A 88 15.76 3.96 6.79
CA ALA A 88 16.35 5.05 6.03
C ALA A 88 16.16 4.83 4.52
N GLU A 89 16.33 3.60 4.06
CA GLU A 89 16.08 3.24 2.66
C GLU A 89 14.60 3.40 2.31
N ARG A 90 13.71 2.95 3.20
CA ARG A 90 12.27 3.13 3.03
C ARG A 90 11.90 4.61 2.96
N GLN A 91 12.51 5.46 3.79
CA GLN A 91 12.24 6.90 3.76
C GLN A 91 12.66 7.52 2.43
N ARG A 92 13.79 7.11 1.87
CA ARG A 92 14.22 7.55 0.54
C ARG A 92 13.22 7.17 -0.53
N LEU A 93 12.64 5.96 -0.44
CA LEU A 93 11.57 5.53 -1.34
C LEU A 93 10.35 6.45 -1.23
N LEU A 94 9.88 6.71 -0.02
CA LEU A 94 8.69 7.56 0.19
C LEU A 94 8.92 8.98 -0.30
N ASP A 95 10.13 9.52 -0.11
CA ASP A 95 10.51 10.84 -0.62
C ASP A 95 10.50 10.86 -2.15
N ALA A 96 10.97 9.80 -2.80
CA ALA A 96 10.94 9.68 -4.26
C ALA A 96 9.51 9.62 -4.79
N VAL A 97 8.62 8.91 -4.09
CA VAL A 97 7.20 8.84 -4.44
C VAL A 97 6.55 10.23 -4.34
N THR A 98 6.88 10.97 -3.29
CA THR A 98 6.39 12.34 -3.10
C THR A 98 6.86 13.25 -4.23
N ARG A 99 8.11 13.13 -4.65
CA ARG A 99 8.70 13.95 -5.71
C ARG A 99 8.16 13.58 -7.10
N ASP A 100 8.05 12.27 -7.40
CA ASP A 100 7.82 11.78 -8.76
C ASP A 100 6.39 11.29 -9.00
N GLY A 101 5.57 11.16 -7.95
CA GLY A 101 4.20 10.67 -8.03
C GLY A 101 4.08 9.16 -7.85
N PHE A 102 5.07 8.40 -8.29
CA PHE A 102 5.15 6.95 -8.07
C PHE A 102 6.57 6.45 -8.29
N VAL A 103 6.85 5.27 -7.74
CA VAL A 103 8.08 4.50 -8.02
C VAL A 103 7.65 3.09 -8.38
N ALA A 104 8.21 2.55 -9.47
CA ALA A 104 7.96 1.18 -9.91
C ALA A 104 9.23 0.34 -9.82
N ASN A 105 9.08 -0.97 -9.94
CA ASN A 105 10.18 -1.94 -9.92
C ASN A 105 11.03 -1.85 -8.65
N TYR A 106 10.40 -1.48 -7.55
CA TYR A 106 11.09 -1.35 -6.27
C TYR A 106 11.26 -2.73 -5.62
N ALA A 107 12.42 -2.95 -5.02
CA ALA A 107 12.70 -4.12 -4.19
C ALA A 107 13.26 -3.67 -2.85
N GLY A 108 12.91 -4.38 -1.81
CA GLY A 108 13.38 -4.05 -0.46
C GLY A 108 13.10 -5.18 0.51
N ILE A 109 13.50 -4.99 1.74
CA ILE A 109 13.28 -5.95 2.82
C ILE A 109 12.26 -5.38 3.80
N ARG A 110 11.32 -6.21 4.19
CA ARG A 110 10.30 -5.86 5.19
C ARG A 110 10.32 -6.91 6.30
N ILE A 111 9.60 -6.63 7.38
CA ILE A 111 9.56 -7.49 8.54
C ILE A 111 8.11 -7.81 8.89
N ARG A 112 7.85 -9.08 9.23
CA ARG A 112 6.56 -9.55 9.70
C ARG A 112 6.36 -9.24 11.18
N LYS A 113 5.15 -9.39 11.65
CA LYS A 113 4.81 -9.24 13.09
C LYS A 113 5.70 -10.11 13.97
N ASP A 114 6.02 -11.33 13.54
CA ASP A 114 6.84 -12.29 14.31
C ASP A 114 8.35 -11.99 14.26
N GLY A 115 8.78 -10.96 13.56
CA GLY A 115 10.17 -10.58 13.42
C GLY A 115 10.90 -11.21 12.26
N THR A 116 10.26 -12.05 11.46
CA THR A 116 10.90 -12.63 10.29
C THR A 116 10.96 -11.66 9.13
N ARG A 117 12.07 -11.67 8.40
CA ARG A 117 12.30 -10.82 7.25
C ARG A 117 11.79 -11.47 5.98
N PHE A 118 11.35 -10.64 5.05
CA PHE A 118 10.97 -11.11 3.72
C PHE A 118 11.26 -10.04 2.68
N PRO A 119 11.62 -10.45 1.44
CA PRO A 119 11.81 -9.47 0.37
C PRO A 119 10.47 -9.10 -0.26
N ILE A 120 10.34 -7.84 -0.66
CA ILE A 120 9.30 -7.42 -1.59
C ILE A 120 9.95 -7.15 -2.93
N ARG A 121 9.25 -7.47 -4.02
CA ARG A 121 9.76 -7.36 -5.39
C ARG A 121 8.71 -6.78 -6.30
N ASP A 122 9.19 -6.15 -7.36
CA ASP A 122 8.33 -5.55 -8.39
C ASP A 122 7.27 -4.64 -7.78
N ALA A 123 7.62 -3.99 -6.69
CA ALA A 123 6.70 -3.14 -5.98
C ALA A 123 6.48 -1.83 -6.72
N ILE A 124 5.25 -1.35 -6.66
CA ILE A 124 4.87 -0.02 -7.13
C ILE A 124 4.30 0.72 -5.92
N VAL A 125 4.84 1.91 -5.66
CA VAL A 125 4.38 2.79 -4.58
C VAL A 125 3.93 4.09 -5.23
N TRP A 126 2.74 4.56 -4.89
CA TRP A 126 2.17 5.74 -5.54
C TRP A 126 1.44 6.64 -4.55
N GLN A 127 1.23 7.88 -4.97
CA GLN A 127 0.47 8.86 -4.19
C GLN A 127 -1.03 8.62 -4.34
N LEU A 128 -1.76 8.60 -3.22
CA LEU A 128 -3.21 8.53 -3.21
C LEU A 128 -3.78 9.93 -3.43
N VAL A 129 -3.86 10.33 -4.69
CA VAL A 129 -4.40 11.64 -5.08
C VAL A 129 -5.76 11.43 -5.71
N ASP A 130 -6.79 12.10 -5.20
CA ASP A 130 -8.15 11.98 -5.71
C ASP A 130 -8.36 12.82 -6.99
N GLU A 131 -9.57 12.77 -7.51
CA GLU A 131 -9.94 13.47 -8.75
C GLU A 131 -9.79 14.98 -8.64
N THR A 132 -9.85 15.53 -7.43
CA THR A 132 -9.71 16.97 -7.19
C THR A 132 -8.27 17.40 -7.00
N GLY A 133 -7.33 16.45 -6.96
CA GLY A 133 -5.92 16.72 -6.71
C GLY A 133 -5.54 16.68 -5.23
N LEU A 134 -6.46 16.30 -4.34
CA LEU A 134 -6.17 16.21 -2.90
C LEU A 134 -5.40 14.92 -2.58
N LEU A 135 -4.31 15.07 -1.85
CA LEU A 135 -3.48 13.97 -1.39
C LEU A 135 -4.03 13.37 -0.09
N HIS A 136 -4.21 12.05 -0.07
CA HIS A 136 -4.71 11.30 1.08
C HIS A 136 -3.64 10.45 1.77
N GLY A 137 -2.52 10.23 1.12
CA GLY A 137 -1.46 9.37 1.61
C GLY A 137 -0.73 8.68 0.47
N GLN A 138 -0.15 7.52 0.75
CA GLN A 138 0.53 6.70 -0.24
C GLN A 138 0.09 5.25 -0.13
N ALA A 139 0.19 4.53 -1.25
CA ALA A 139 -0.17 3.12 -1.32
C ALA A 139 0.94 2.33 -2.00
N ALA A 140 0.95 1.03 -1.75
CA ALA A 140 1.91 0.11 -2.37
C ALA A 140 1.21 -1.16 -2.80
N THR A 141 1.67 -1.73 -3.90
CA THR A 141 1.31 -3.07 -4.34
C THR A 141 2.58 -3.84 -4.63
N PHE A 142 2.62 -5.11 -4.26
CA PHE A 142 3.79 -5.94 -4.50
C PHE A 142 3.43 -7.43 -4.48
N SER A 143 4.38 -8.23 -4.98
CA SER A 143 4.35 -9.69 -4.87
C SER A 143 5.53 -10.17 -4.02
N VAL A 144 5.43 -11.37 -3.51
CA VAL A 144 6.48 -11.98 -2.69
C VAL A 144 7.10 -13.16 -3.42
#